data_0b15cd502097650a4acf65ca83ccd03c
#
_entry.id   0b15cd502097650a4acf65ca83ccd03c
#
_cell.length_a   1.000
_cell.length_b   1.000
_cell.length_c   1.000
_cell.angle_alpha   90.00
_cell.angle_beta   90.00
_cell.angle_gamma   90.00
#
_symmetry.space_group_name_H-M   'P 1'
#
loop_
_entity.id
_entity.type
_entity.pdbx_description
1 polymer ?
#
loop_
_entity_poly.entity_id
_entity_poly.type
_entity_poly.pdbx_seq_one_letter_code
_entity_poly.pdbx_strand_id
1 'polypeptide(L)'
;MTRDGAQLAVEEWNAKGGVLGKTIVPLIEDSQCTPDPAVNAALRLIDQQNVRFLIGEICSKASIPVSEIANSRKVIQISPASTNPAVTVTRDGRVKDYVYRACFIDPFQGTVAAKFARDSLGAKTAFIMLDPANDYVKGLADYFERGFTAGGGMIVGKATYTSRACY
;
A
#
# COMPACT_ATOMS: atom_id res chain seq x y z
N MET A 1 -11.87 0.78 9.96
CA MET A 1 -10.60 0.95 10.71
C MET A 1 -9.74 2.12 10.18
N THR A 2 -9.22 2.12 8.94
CA THR A 2 -8.38 3.24 8.45
C THR A 2 -9.15 4.57 8.39
N ARG A 3 -10.38 4.55 7.89
CA ARG A 3 -11.28 5.70 7.88
C ARG A 3 -11.47 6.27 9.29
N ASP A 4 -11.77 5.41 10.25
CA ASP A 4 -12.08 5.83 11.63
C ASP A 4 -10.85 6.43 12.32
N GLY A 5 -9.66 5.85 12.05
CA GLY A 5 -8.40 6.42 12.54
C GLY A 5 -8.08 7.79 11.93
N ALA A 6 -8.33 7.99 10.63
CA ALA A 6 -8.16 9.29 9.99
C ALA A 6 -9.17 10.32 10.53
N GLN A 7 -10.41 9.90 10.74
CA GLN A 7 -11.47 10.76 11.30
C GLN A 7 -11.15 11.18 12.72
N LEU A 8 -10.71 10.26 13.57
CA LEU A 8 -10.26 10.57 14.93
C LEU A 8 -9.14 11.61 14.94
N ALA A 9 -8.12 11.42 14.09
CA ALA A 9 -7.01 12.37 13.97
C ALA A 9 -7.49 13.77 13.53
N VAL A 10 -8.45 13.83 12.59
CA VAL A 10 -9.06 15.11 12.15
C VAL A 10 -9.81 15.78 13.31
N GLU A 11 -10.58 15.03 14.06
CA GLU A 11 -11.32 15.54 15.23
C GLU A 11 -10.37 16.09 16.30
N GLU A 12 -9.30 15.35 16.62
CA GLU A 12 -8.29 15.79 17.59
C GLU A 12 -7.56 17.08 17.15
N TRP A 13 -7.19 17.18 15.86
CA TRP A 13 -6.56 18.38 15.34
C TRP A 13 -7.50 19.57 15.32
N ASN A 14 -8.75 19.37 14.92
CA ASN A 14 -9.76 20.42 14.88
C ASN A 14 -10.11 20.92 16.29
N ALA A 15 -10.16 20.04 17.29
CA ALA A 15 -10.33 20.43 18.69
C ALA A 15 -9.21 21.31 19.23
N LYS A 16 -8.00 21.19 18.66
CA LYS A 16 -6.82 22.04 18.99
C LYS A 16 -6.73 23.32 18.15
N GLY A 17 -7.77 23.64 17.37
CA GLY A 17 -7.80 24.85 16.51
C GLY A 17 -7.40 24.59 15.05
N GLY A 18 -7.30 23.34 14.63
CA GLY A 18 -6.99 22.94 13.26
C GLY A 18 -5.52 23.08 12.90
N VAL A 19 -5.22 23.21 11.63
CA VAL A 19 -3.87 23.38 11.09
C VAL A 19 -3.71 24.81 10.59
N LEU A 20 -2.75 25.55 11.14
CA LEU A 20 -2.55 26.98 10.83
C LEU A 20 -3.83 27.81 11.00
N GLY A 21 -4.63 27.50 12.05
CA GLY A 21 -5.90 28.17 12.33
C GLY A 21 -7.05 27.82 11.39
N LYS A 22 -6.89 26.78 10.55
CA LYS A 22 -7.90 26.30 9.61
C LYS A 22 -8.43 24.94 10.02
N THR A 23 -9.76 24.77 9.99
CA THR A 23 -10.41 23.49 10.22
C THR A 23 -10.13 22.53 9.07
N ILE A 24 -9.79 21.29 9.40
CA ILE A 24 -9.68 20.20 8.43
C ILE A 24 -11.07 19.66 8.12
N VAL A 25 -11.43 19.60 6.85
CA VAL A 25 -12.69 19.04 6.36
C VAL A 25 -12.37 17.75 5.59
N PRO A 26 -12.67 16.56 6.14
CA PRO A 26 -12.43 15.31 5.46
C PRO A 26 -13.50 15.05 4.39
N LEU A 27 -13.08 14.72 3.18
CA LEU A 27 -13.92 14.19 2.11
C LEU A 27 -13.58 12.70 1.94
N ILE A 28 -14.60 11.85 2.05
CA ILE A 28 -14.41 10.40 2.11
C ILE A 28 -15.04 9.74 0.89
N GLU A 29 -14.25 8.92 0.21
CA GLU A 29 -14.68 8.11 -0.94
C GLU A 29 -14.32 6.64 -0.68
N ASP A 30 -15.13 5.73 -1.23
CA ASP A 30 -14.88 4.29 -1.17
C ASP A 30 -14.17 3.83 -2.45
N SER A 31 -13.00 3.27 -2.29
CA SER A 31 -12.19 2.72 -3.37
C SER A 31 -12.46 1.23 -3.64
N GLN A 32 -13.24 0.56 -2.77
CA GLN A 32 -13.50 -0.88 -2.82
C GLN A 32 -12.20 -1.73 -2.90
N CYS A 33 -11.05 -1.13 -2.54
CA CYS A 33 -9.74 -1.78 -2.64
C CYS A 33 -9.42 -2.31 -4.06
N THR A 34 -9.99 -1.69 -5.09
CA THR A 34 -9.82 -2.06 -6.50
C THR A 34 -9.36 -0.88 -7.34
N PRO A 35 -8.58 -1.11 -8.44
CA PRO A 35 -7.96 -0.04 -9.21
C PRO A 35 -8.94 0.99 -9.77
N ASP A 36 -9.96 0.55 -10.51
CA ASP A 36 -10.86 1.46 -11.22
C ASP A 36 -11.71 2.34 -10.29
N PRO A 37 -12.38 1.82 -9.24
CA PRO A 37 -13.04 2.64 -8.25
C PRO A 37 -12.10 3.61 -7.54
N ALA A 38 -10.87 3.17 -7.19
CA ALA A 38 -9.89 4.03 -6.53
C ALA A 38 -9.44 5.22 -7.42
N VAL A 39 -9.17 4.95 -8.70
CA VAL A 39 -8.85 5.98 -9.69
C VAL A 39 -10.00 6.97 -9.83
N ASN A 40 -11.24 6.49 -9.98
CA ASN A 40 -12.40 7.35 -10.11
C ASN A 40 -12.62 8.20 -8.86
N ALA A 41 -12.45 7.63 -7.66
CA ALA A 41 -12.53 8.36 -6.40
C ALA A 41 -11.45 9.44 -6.30
N ALA A 42 -10.20 9.11 -6.64
CA ALA A 42 -9.09 10.07 -6.64
C ALA A 42 -9.33 11.24 -7.62
N LEU A 43 -9.80 10.95 -8.84
CA LEU A 43 -10.13 12.00 -9.82
C LEU A 43 -11.27 12.91 -9.34
N ARG A 44 -12.33 12.34 -8.72
CA ARG A 44 -13.39 13.17 -8.12
C ARG A 44 -12.85 14.09 -7.03
N LEU A 45 -12.06 13.56 -6.11
CA LEU A 45 -11.48 14.34 -5.01
C LEU A 45 -10.54 15.42 -5.54
N ILE A 46 -9.67 15.10 -6.47
CA ILE A 46 -8.65 16.03 -6.99
C ILE A 46 -9.25 17.06 -7.94
N ASP A 47 -9.94 16.61 -8.99
CA ASP A 47 -10.35 17.46 -10.11
C ASP A 47 -11.70 18.16 -9.86
N GLN A 48 -12.61 17.58 -9.06
CA GLN A 48 -13.92 18.18 -8.79
C GLN A 48 -13.97 18.87 -7.43
N GLN A 49 -13.34 18.27 -6.39
CA GLN A 49 -13.37 18.81 -5.03
C GLN A 49 -12.11 19.62 -4.68
N ASN A 50 -11.13 19.70 -5.60
CA ASN A 50 -9.89 20.46 -5.43
C ASN A 50 -9.07 20.10 -4.18
N VAL A 51 -9.09 18.85 -3.73
CA VAL A 51 -8.27 18.41 -2.60
C VAL A 51 -6.79 18.48 -2.97
N ARG A 52 -5.95 18.75 -1.98
CA ARG A 52 -4.49 18.82 -2.12
C ARG A 52 -3.77 17.74 -1.33
N PHE A 53 -4.48 17.01 -0.49
CA PHE A 53 -3.95 15.96 0.36
C PHE A 53 -4.86 14.74 0.27
N LEU A 54 -4.27 13.57 0.02
CA LEU A 54 -4.95 12.29 0.02
C LEU A 54 -4.36 11.41 1.12
N ILE A 55 -5.19 10.90 2.00
CA ILE A 55 -4.84 9.85 2.97
C ILE A 55 -5.43 8.54 2.44
N GLY A 56 -4.57 7.66 2.00
CA GLY A 56 -4.92 6.43 1.29
C GLY A 56 -4.10 6.33 -0.01
N GLU A 57 -4.32 5.43 -0.83
CA GLU A 57 -5.17 4.24 -0.72
C GLU A 57 -4.47 3.17 0.15
N ILE A 58 -5.20 2.15 0.62
CA ILE A 58 -4.64 1.14 1.54
C ILE A 58 -4.19 -0.13 0.83
N CYS A 59 -4.77 -0.47 -0.30
CA CYS A 59 -4.45 -1.67 -1.06
C CYS A 59 -3.44 -1.36 -2.15
N SER A 60 -2.27 -1.99 -2.15
CA SER A 60 -1.18 -1.68 -3.10
C SER A 60 -1.64 -1.67 -4.56
N LYS A 61 -2.46 -2.64 -4.99
CA LYS A 61 -2.99 -2.71 -6.36
C LYS A 61 -3.83 -1.49 -6.77
N ALA A 62 -4.48 -0.84 -5.81
CA ALA A 62 -5.28 0.37 -6.01
C ALA A 62 -4.44 1.64 -5.77
N SER A 63 -3.50 1.60 -4.82
CA SER A 63 -2.58 2.71 -4.54
C SER A 63 -1.65 3.03 -5.70
N ILE A 64 -1.17 2.02 -6.44
CA ILE A 64 -0.23 2.22 -7.54
C ILE A 64 -0.83 3.17 -8.61
N PRO A 65 -1.99 2.91 -9.22
CA PRO A 65 -2.55 3.84 -10.20
C PRO A 65 -2.96 5.19 -9.60
N VAL A 66 -3.47 5.24 -8.37
CA VAL A 66 -3.79 6.49 -7.69
C VAL A 66 -2.53 7.33 -7.47
N SER A 67 -1.41 6.72 -7.13
CA SER A 67 -0.13 7.40 -6.92
C SER A 67 0.42 8.06 -8.19
N GLU A 68 0.18 7.48 -9.36
CA GLU A 68 0.55 8.11 -10.63
C GLU A 68 -0.26 9.41 -10.85
N ILE A 69 -1.56 9.38 -10.54
CA ILE A 69 -2.44 10.55 -10.64
C ILE A 69 -1.99 11.62 -9.64
N ALA A 70 -1.84 11.26 -8.37
CA ALA A 70 -1.43 12.18 -7.32
C ALA A 70 -0.09 12.86 -7.65
N ASN A 71 0.90 12.08 -8.09
CA ASN A 71 2.21 12.60 -8.45
C ASN A 71 2.12 13.55 -9.67
N SER A 72 1.38 13.18 -10.72
CA SER A 72 1.21 14.03 -11.92
C SER A 72 0.46 15.33 -11.64
N ARG A 73 -0.53 15.30 -10.73
CA ARG A 73 -1.34 16.46 -10.31
C ARG A 73 -0.68 17.27 -9.18
N LYS A 74 0.50 16.86 -8.69
CA LYS A 74 1.19 17.48 -7.56
C LYS A 74 0.31 17.55 -6.30
N VAL A 75 -0.44 16.49 -6.06
CA VAL A 75 -1.26 16.29 -4.86
C VAL A 75 -0.50 15.35 -3.93
N ILE A 76 -0.37 15.74 -2.67
CA ILE A 76 0.32 14.92 -1.68
C ILE A 76 -0.55 13.71 -1.34
N GLN A 77 -0.02 12.51 -1.57
CA GLN A 77 -0.63 11.26 -1.16
C GLN A 77 0.19 10.61 -0.05
N ILE A 78 -0.46 10.21 1.03
CA ILE A 78 0.15 9.42 2.10
C ILE A 78 -0.64 8.12 2.25
N SER A 79 -0.04 7.01 1.86
CA SER A 79 -0.64 5.69 2.09
C SER A 79 -0.30 5.18 3.49
N PRO A 80 -1.27 4.85 4.33
CA PRO A 80 -1.01 4.32 5.67
C PRO A 80 -0.64 2.84 5.67
N ALA A 81 -0.89 2.09 4.60
CA ALA A 81 -0.80 0.64 4.61
C ALA A 81 -0.26 -0.02 3.33
N SER A 82 -0.15 0.69 2.21
CA SER A 82 0.32 0.09 0.95
C SER A 82 1.83 -0.11 0.96
N THR A 83 2.26 -1.34 1.04
CA THR A 83 3.65 -1.75 1.27
C THR A 83 4.46 -1.99 -0.01
N ASN A 84 3.79 -2.13 -1.18
CA ASN A 84 4.48 -2.36 -2.45
C ASN A 84 5.35 -1.15 -2.84
N PRO A 85 6.64 -1.36 -3.19
CA PRO A 85 7.55 -0.28 -3.59
C PRO A 85 7.02 0.59 -4.73
N ALA A 86 6.30 0.02 -5.69
CA ALA A 86 5.75 0.74 -6.86
C ALA A 86 4.75 1.86 -6.50
N VAL A 87 4.28 1.90 -5.26
CA VAL A 87 3.44 3.02 -4.77
C VAL A 87 4.23 4.33 -4.74
N THR A 88 5.48 4.32 -4.27
CA THR A 88 6.31 5.52 -4.10
C THR A 88 7.46 5.63 -5.09
N VAL A 89 7.69 4.58 -5.89
CA VAL A 89 8.77 4.53 -6.88
C VAL A 89 8.17 4.22 -8.25
N THR A 90 8.62 4.93 -9.28
CA THR A 90 8.22 4.73 -10.67
C THR A 90 8.85 3.46 -11.24
N ARG A 91 8.39 3.00 -12.41
CA ARG A 91 8.94 1.80 -13.08
C ARG A 91 10.41 1.94 -13.47
N ASP A 92 10.89 3.15 -13.71
CA ASP A 92 12.29 3.48 -14.01
C ASP A 92 13.15 3.76 -12.76
N GLY A 93 12.61 3.49 -11.57
CA GLY A 93 13.33 3.53 -10.30
C GLY A 93 13.42 4.92 -9.66
N ARG A 94 12.74 5.93 -10.18
CA ARG A 94 12.71 7.28 -9.57
C ARG A 94 11.67 7.34 -8.46
N VAL A 95 11.98 8.09 -7.40
CA VAL A 95 11.03 8.39 -6.33
C VAL A 95 9.96 9.35 -6.84
N LYS A 96 8.71 9.11 -6.46
CA LYS A 96 7.60 10.02 -6.74
C LYS A 96 7.60 11.16 -5.72
N ASP A 97 7.69 12.41 -6.18
CA ASP A 97 7.88 13.59 -5.32
C ASP A 97 6.70 13.89 -4.39
N TYR A 98 5.50 13.47 -4.78
CA TYR A 98 4.26 13.78 -4.07
C TYR A 98 3.62 12.57 -3.39
N VAL A 99 4.30 11.42 -3.37
CA VAL A 99 3.71 10.18 -2.83
C VAL A 99 4.57 9.61 -1.70
N TYR A 100 3.95 9.45 -0.56
CA TYR A 100 4.58 8.99 0.67
C TYR A 100 3.85 7.78 1.26
N ARG A 101 4.48 7.12 2.20
CA ARG A 101 3.87 6.05 2.99
C ARG A 101 4.22 6.19 4.47
N ALA A 102 3.33 5.73 5.34
CA ALA A 102 3.53 5.64 6.78
C ALA A 102 3.55 4.19 7.28
N CYS A 103 4.12 3.28 6.48
CA CYS A 103 4.27 1.86 6.79
C CYS A 103 5.60 1.32 6.25
N PHE A 104 5.96 0.08 6.66
CA PHE A 104 7.11 -0.62 6.09
C PHE A 104 6.83 -1.08 4.64
N ILE A 105 7.85 -1.63 3.97
CA ILE A 105 7.78 -2.04 2.57
C ILE A 105 7.90 -3.57 2.43
N ASP A 106 7.36 -4.13 1.33
CA ASP A 106 7.42 -5.57 1.02
C ASP A 106 8.83 -6.16 1.09
N PRO A 107 9.91 -5.51 0.59
CA PRO A 107 11.27 -6.01 0.73
C PRO A 107 11.66 -6.32 2.16
N PHE A 108 11.35 -5.44 3.09
CA PHE A 108 11.61 -5.65 4.51
C PHE A 108 10.76 -6.80 5.06
N GLN A 109 9.46 -6.79 4.80
CA GLN A 109 8.52 -7.81 5.28
C GLN A 109 8.88 -9.20 4.77
N GLY A 110 9.14 -9.36 3.46
CA GLY A 110 9.50 -10.63 2.86
C GLY A 110 10.82 -11.16 3.40
N THR A 111 11.82 -10.30 3.58
CA THR A 111 13.13 -10.67 4.14
C THR A 111 13.02 -11.12 5.58
N VAL A 112 12.26 -10.39 6.40
CA VAL A 112 12.03 -10.75 7.82
C VAL A 112 11.28 -12.08 7.93
N ALA A 113 10.24 -12.29 7.12
CA ALA A 113 9.49 -13.55 7.09
C ALA A 113 10.37 -14.73 6.67
N ALA A 114 11.22 -14.56 5.65
CA ALA A 114 12.17 -15.59 5.21
C ALA A 114 13.20 -15.92 6.29
N LYS A 115 13.74 -14.90 6.95
CA LYS A 115 14.69 -15.08 8.07
C LYS A 115 14.02 -15.79 9.25
N PHE A 116 12.82 -15.39 9.63
CA PHE A 116 12.07 -16.04 10.70
C PHE A 116 11.81 -17.52 10.38
N ALA A 117 11.36 -17.83 9.17
CA ALA A 117 11.11 -19.20 8.75
C ALA A 117 12.37 -20.09 8.88
N ARG A 118 13.54 -19.57 8.50
CA ARG A 118 14.78 -20.31 8.57
C ARG A 118 15.38 -20.36 9.97
N ASP A 119 15.55 -19.21 10.59
CA ASP A 119 16.35 -19.08 11.82
C ASP A 119 15.55 -19.48 13.06
N SER A 120 14.25 -19.17 13.09
CA SER A 120 13.39 -19.47 14.24
C SER A 120 12.63 -20.79 14.10
N LEU A 121 12.15 -21.10 12.88
CA LEU A 121 11.39 -22.34 12.65
C LEU A 121 12.26 -23.49 12.09
N GLY A 122 13.51 -23.24 11.73
CA GLY A 122 14.40 -24.25 11.16
C GLY A 122 13.97 -24.77 9.78
N ALA A 123 13.08 -24.04 9.09
CA ALA A 123 12.52 -24.47 7.82
C ALA A 123 13.60 -24.51 6.72
N LYS A 124 13.77 -25.67 6.07
CA LYS A 124 14.67 -25.86 4.95
C LYS A 124 13.96 -25.74 3.60
N THR A 125 12.66 -25.99 3.59
CA THR A 125 11.82 -25.92 2.38
C THR A 125 10.58 -25.05 2.64
N ALA A 126 10.08 -24.41 1.59
CA ALA A 126 8.83 -23.68 1.64
C ALA A 126 8.02 -23.88 0.36
N PHE A 127 6.70 -23.84 0.48
CA PHE A 127 5.77 -23.82 -0.64
C PHE A 127 5.05 -22.49 -0.64
N ILE A 128 4.94 -21.83 -1.80
CA ILE A 128 4.31 -20.51 -1.93
C ILE A 128 2.93 -20.65 -2.57
N MET A 129 1.90 -20.13 -1.90
CA MET A 129 0.58 -19.92 -2.49
C MET A 129 0.31 -18.43 -2.61
N LEU A 130 -0.03 -17.95 -3.81
CA LEU A 130 -0.22 -16.53 -4.05
C LEU A 130 -1.39 -16.24 -5.00
N ASP A 131 -1.97 -15.05 -4.86
CA ASP A 131 -2.88 -14.45 -5.84
C ASP A 131 -2.06 -13.56 -6.79
N PRO A 132 -1.87 -13.98 -8.07
CA PRO A 132 -1.06 -13.24 -9.03
C PRO A 132 -1.68 -11.91 -9.48
N ALA A 133 -2.96 -11.70 -9.24
CA ALA A 133 -3.67 -10.45 -9.54
C ALA A 133 -3.54 -9.41 -8.41
N ASN A 134 -2.91 -9.77 -7.29
CA ASN A 134 -2.72 -8.89 -6.14
C ASN A 134 -1.26 -8.47 -6.02
N ASP A 135 -0.95 -7.21 -6.36
CA ASP A 135 0.42 -6.68 -6.38
C ASP A 135 1.12 -6.74 -5.01
N TYR A 136 0.38 -6.62 -3.90
CA TYR A 136 0.93 -6.81 -2.57
C TYR A 136 1.39 -8.27 -2.37
N VAL A 137 0.50 -9.23 -2.61
CA VAL A 137 0.79 -10.66 -2.40
C VAL A 137 1.93 -11.13 -3.30
N LYS A 138 1.92 -10.70 -4.56
CA LYS A 138 2.98 -11.00 -5.53
C LYS A 138 4.34 -10.45 -5.09
N GLY A 139 4.38 -9.15 -4.72
CA GLY A 139 5.60 -8.51 -4.25
C GLY A 139 6.16 -9.19 -3.01
N LEU A 140 5.32 -9.45 -2.02
CA LEU A 140 5.72 -10.13 -0.79
C LEU A 140 6.27 -11.53 -1.05
N ALA A 141 5.63 -12.32 -1.92
CA ALA A 141 6.09 -13.64 -2.30
C ALA A 141 7.48 -13.62 -2.96
N ASP A 142 7.72 -12.66 -3.87
CA ASP A 142 9.00 -12.49 -4.54
C ASP A 142 10.13 -12.15 -3.55
N TYR A 143 9.90 -11.26 -2.60
CA TYR A 143 10.90 -10.90 -1.58
C TYR A 143 11.13 -12.02 -0.56
N PHE A 144 10.09 -12.75 -0.17
CA PHE A 144 10.22 -13.93 0.66
C PHE A 144 11.09 -14.99 -0.03
N GLU A 145 10.77 -15.33 -1.29
CA GLU A 145 11.52 -16.32 -2.05
C GLU A 145 13.00 -15.95 -2.14
N ARG A 146 13.30 -14.70 -2.55
CA ARG A 146 14.70 -14.21 -2.64
C ARG A 146 15.43 -14.33 -1.30
N GLY A 147 14.81 -13.89 -0.21
CA GLY A 147 15.41 -13.96 1.12
C GLY A 147 15.58 -15.40 1.61
N PHE A 148 14.60 -16.26 1.34
CA PHE A 148 14.63 -17.66 1.76
C PHE A 148 15.70 -18.47 1.01
N THR A 149 15.79 -18.32 -0.32
CA THR A 149 16.78 -19.01 -1.15
C THR A 149 18.19 -18.47 -0.96
N ALA A 150 18.36 -17.16 -0.84
CA ALA A 150 19.67 -16.55 -0.54
C ALA A 150 20.23 -17.06 0.80
N GLY A 151 19.39 -17.46 1.71
CA GLY A 151 19.81 -18.06 2.97
C GLY A 151 19.92 -19.57 2.97
N GLY A 152 19.88 -20.24 1.80
CA GLY A 152 20.03 -21.69 1.68
C GLY A 152 18.75 -22.51 1.82
N GLY A 153 17.57 -21.85 1.89
CA GLY A 153 16.28 -22.52 1.82
C GLY A 153 15.90 -22.88 0.37
N MET A 154 15.00 -23.82 0.18
CA MET A 154 14.52 -24.26 -1.12
C MET A 154 13.01 -24.06 -1.25
N ILE A 155 12.56 -23.42 -2.36
CA ILE A 155 11.14 -23.37 -2.72
C ILE A 155 10.79 -24.65 -3.46
N VAL A 156 9.97 -25.50 -2.85
CA VAL A 156 9.60 -26.82 -3.40
C VAL A 156 8.41 -26.77 -4.36
N GLY A 157 7.72 -25.62 -4.44
CA GLY A 157 6.64 -25.42 -5.40
C GLY A 157 5.93 -24.10 -5.19
N LYS A 158 5.15 -23.73 -6.23
CA LYS A 158 4.27 -22.56 -6.21
C LYS A 158 2.89 -22.94 -6.72
N ALA A 159 1.85 -22.42 -6.09
CA ALA A 159 0.48 -22.52 -6.58
C ALA A 159 -0.19 -21.14 -6.56
N THR A 160 -1.16 -20.98 -7.43
CA THR A 160 -1.93 -19.74 -7.51
C THR A 160 -3.38 -20.00 -7.07
N TYR A 161 -3.99 -18.99 -6.50
CA TYR A 161 -5.42 -18.94 -6.25
C TYR A 161 -5.97 -17.59 -6.72
N THR A 162 -7.25 -17.51 -6.94
CA THR A 162 -7.93 -16.24 -7.19
C THR A 162 -8.71 -15.88 -5.95
N SER A 163 -8.33 -14.78 -5.30
CA SER A 163 -9.13 -14.28 -4.18
C SER A 163 -10.48 -13.78 -4.73
N ARG A 164 -11.55 -14.45 -4.38
CA ARG A 164 -12.88 -13.84 -4.49
C ARG A 164 -12.92 -12.76 -3.43
N ALA A 165 -13.28 -11.54 -3.82
CA ALA A 165 -13.51 -10.49 -2.84
C ALA A 165 -14.55 -11.02 -1.82
N CYS A 166 -14.13 -11.21 -0.58
CA CYS A 166 -15.07 -11.41 0.52
C CYS A 166 -15.66 -10.03 0.80
N TYR A 167 -16.86 -9.80 0.36
CA TYR A 167 -17.67 -8.65 0.72
C TYR A 167 -18.28 -8.86 2.10
#